data_98046ec1b8e9cd017417bc4dd010a988
#
_entry.id   98046ec1b8e9cd017417bc4dd010a988
#
_cell.length_a   1.000
_cell.length_b   1.000
_cell.length_c   1.000
_cell.angle_alpha   90.00
_cell.angle_beta   90.00
_cell.angle_gamma   90.00
#
_symmetry.space_group_name_H-M   'P 1'
#
loop_
_entity.id
_entity.type
_entity.pdbx_description
1 polymer ?
#
loop_
_entity_poly.entity_id
_entity_poly.type
_entity_poly.pdbx_seq_one_letter_code
_entity_poly.pdbx_strand_id
1 'polypeptide(L)'
;NINTVSDLRNKRIMITSDLIDSASIVAMLASKGIPLNDIKKQEHTFDLNDLIEGNTDVMGAYVSNEPYRLEEKGFAYHILDPADYGFDLYGDLLFTSKEELRQHPMRVKAFCKATLKGWEYAFSHIEETAKLIHTKYNTQNKSLDALVYEGRVLKKYAYVDNIALGHVDINKLRRIADIYFILGLIEKDYKIDDILYTDIEDKTKPVFSQEELAWIEEHTLIKVGVNKDYRNIRLEMDVDKEKVEKVLFLILIL
;
A
#
# COMPACT_ATOMS: atom_id res chain seq x y z
N ASN A 1 13.32 3.02 -27.00
CA ASN A 1 13.66 3.48 -25.65
C ASN A 1 12.49 4.31 -25.12
N ILE A 2 12.08 4.03 -23.89
CA ILE A 2 11.04 4.77 -23.17
C ILE A 2 11.74 5.48 -22.02
N ASN A 3 11.84 6.81 -22.09
CA ASN A 3 12.55 7.63 -21.11
C ASN A 3 11.65 8.68 -20.45
N THR A 4 10.52 8.97 -21.06
CA THR A 4 9.55 9.98 -20.59
C THR A 4 8.12 9.44 -20.65
N VAL A 5 7.21 10.06 -19.91
CA VAL A 5 5.78 9.70 -19.98
C VAL A 5 5.22 9.88 -21.40
N SER A 6 5.71 10.85 -22.18
CA SER A 6 5.26 11.03 -23.56
C SER A 6 5.56 9.84 -24.47
N ASP A 7 6.58 9.05 -24.15
CA ASP A 7 6.94 7.86 -24.92
C ASP A 7 5.98 6.67 -24.69
N LEU A 8 5.07 6.77 -23.72
CA LEU A 8 4.09 5.73 -23.38
C LEU A 8 2.96 5.62 -24.42
N ARG A 9 2.78 6.63 -25.27
CA ARG A 9 1.73 6.63 -26.29
C ARG A 9 1.87 5.41 -27.22
N ASN A 10 0.77 4.67 -27.37
CA ASN A 10 0.70 3.43 -28.18
C ASN A 10 1.62 2.28 -27.70
N LYS A 11 2.20 2.37 -26.51
CA LYS A 11 3.00 1.28 -25.93
C LYS A 11 2.14 0.23 -25.27
N ARG A 12 2.66 -0.99 -25.23
CA ARG A 12 2.09 -2.10 -24.46
C ARG A 12 2.47 -1.88 -23.00
N ILE A 13 1.47 -1.75 -22.16
CA ILE A 13 1.64 -1.52 -20.73
C ILE A 13 0.97 -2.64 -19.97
N MET A 14 1.75 -3.50 -19.34
CA MET A 14 1.29 -4.55 -18.45
C MET A 14 1.04 -3.96 -17.08
N ILE A 15 -0.22 -3.82 -16.69
CA ILE A 15 -0.63 -3.12 -15.48
C ILE A 15 -1.98 -3.64 -14.99
N THR A 16 -2.16 -3.69 -13.65
CA THR A 16 -3.45 -4.06 -13.05
C THR A 16 -4.49 -2.97 -13.26
N SER A 17 -5.77 -3.33 -13.21
CA SER A 17 -6.86 -2.37 -13.46
C SER A 17 -6.93 -1.30 -12.36
N ASP A 18 -6.73 -1.68 -11.11
CA ASP A 18 -6.71 -0.77 -9.98
C ASP A 18 -5.55 0.23 -10.06
N LEU A 19 -4.37 -0.20 -10.50
CA LEU A 19 -3.21 0.68 -10.62
C LEU A 19 -3.37 1.67 -11.79
N ILE A 20 -3.84 1.21 -12.97
CA ILE A 20 -4.01 2.10 -14.13
C ILE A 20 -5.06 3.18 -13.88
N ASP A 21 -6.09 2.86 -13.08
CA ASP A 21 -7.17 3.78 -12.73
C ASP A 21 -6.83 4.64 -11.50
N SER A 22 -5.63 4.50 -10.92
CA SER A 22 -5.20 5.32 -9.79
C SER A 22 -5.04 6.79 -10.18
N ALA A 23 -5.40 7.69 -9.27
CA ALA A 23 -5.36 9.14 -9.52
C ALA A 23 -3.97 9.62 -9.99
N SER A 24 -2.89 9.06 -9.42
CA SER A 24 -1.51 9.44 -9.77
C SER A 24 -1.13 9.06 -11.19
N ILE A 25 -1.43 7.84 -11.62
CA ILE A 25 -1.13 7.36 -12.98
C ILE A 25 -1.96 8.12 -14.00
N VAL A 26 -3.27 8.24 -13.77
CA VAL A 26 -4.15 8.95 -14.71
C VAL A 26 -3.76 10.41 -14.85
N ALA A 27 -3.46 11.10 -13.75
CA ALA A 27 -3.03 12.51 -13.79
C ALA A 27 -1.67 12.66 -14.48
N MET A 28 -0.71 11.76 -14.24
CA MET A 28 0.58 11.75 -14.92
C MET A 28 0.41 11.62 -16.43
N LEU A 29 -0.38 10.67 -16.91
CA LEU A 29 -0.66 10.48 -18.34
C LEU A 29 -1.39 11.68 -18.94
N ALA A 30 -2.43 12.19 -18.27
CA ALA A 30 -3.21 13.34 -18.70
C ALA A 30 -2.34 14.62 -18.81
N SER A 31 -1.36 14.81 -17.91
CA SER A 31 -0.44 15.93 -17.95
C SER A 31 0.40 16.01 -19.23
N LYS A 32 0.54 14.87 -19.92
CA LYS A 32 1.24 14.75 -21.21
C LYS A 32 0.27 14.54 -22.38
N GLY A 33 -1.03 14.77 -22.16
CA GLY A 33 -2.04 14.65 -23.19
C GLY A 33 -2.20 13.21 -23.71
N ILE A 34 -2.00 12.20 -22.86
CA ILE A 34 -2.15 10.79 -23.19
C ILE A 34 -3.45 10.28 -22.54
N PRO A 35 -4.54 10.13 -23.32
CA PRO A 35 -5.73 9.47 -22.81
C PRO A 35 -5.48 7.97 -22.63
N LEU A 36 -6.20 7.34 -21.68
CA LEU A 36 -6.04 5.91 -21.42
C LEU A 36 -6.27 5.03 -22.65
N ASN A 37 -7.11 5.48 -23.59
CA ASN A 37 -7.36 4.76 -24.84
C ASN A 37 -6.16 4.73 -25.81
N ASP A 38 -5.16 5.59 -25.61
CA ASP A 38 -3.92 5.61 -26.41
C ASP A 38 -2.88 4.62 -25.87
N ILE A 39 -3.22 3.87 -24.80
CA ILE A 39 -2.38 2.86 -24.20
C ILE A 39 -2.87 1.47 -24.60
N LYS A 40 -1.96 0.60 -24.99
CA LYS A 40 -2.25 -0.81 -25.22
C LYS A 40 -2.13 -1.57 -23.91
N LYS A 41 -3.19 -1.53 -23.10
CA LYS A 41 -3.22 -2.23 -21.82
C LYS A 41 -3.07 -3.75 -22.01
N GLN A 42 -2.19 -4.36 -21.25
CA GLN A 42 -2.05 -5.80 -21.09
C GLN A 42 -2.40 -6.18 -19.64
N GLU A 43 -3.01 -7.34 -19.45
CA GLU A 43 -3.24 -7.88 -18.12
C GLU A 43 -1.92 -8.19 -17.42
N HIS A 44 -1.84 -7.88 -16.13
CA HIS A 44 -0.62 -8.06 -15.35
C HIS A 44 -0.40 -9.54 -15.02
N THR A 45 0.68 -10.13 -15.52
CA THR A 45 1.05 -11.53 -15.28
C THR A 45 1.84 -11.73 -13.99
N PHE A 46 2.39 -10.65 -13.41
CA PHE A 46 3.34 -10.64 -12.29
C PHE A 46 4.67 -11.35 -12.59
N ASP A 47 4.94 -11.64 -13.86
CA ASP A 47 6.21 -12.21 -14.32
C ASP A 47 7.10 -11.12 -14.94
N LEU A 48 8.24 -10.86 -14.30
CA LEU A 48 9.25 -9.91 -14.80
C LEU A 48 9.87 -10.33 -16.13
N ASN A 49 9.81 -11.61 -16.49
CA ASN A 49 10.35 -12.07 -17.75
C ASN A 49 9.58 -11.48 -18.93
N ASP A 50 8.30 -11.15 -18.79
CA ASP A 50 7.55 -10.47 -19.85
C ASP A 50 8.14 -9.10 -20.23
N LEU A 51 8.68 -8.37 -19.25
CA LEU A 51 9.40 -7.13 -19.52
C LEU A 51 10.80 -7.40 -20.09
N ILE A 52 11.53 -8.36 -19.54
CA ILE A 52 12.90 -8.70 -19.93
C ILE A 52 12.96 -9.22 -21.36
N GLU A 53 12.01 -10.06 -21.75
CA GLU A 53 11.91 -10.68 -23.08
C GLU A 53 11.24 -9.77 -24.12
N GLY A 54 10.70 -8.60 -23.68
CA GLY A 54 10.03 -7.65 -24.56
C GLY A 54 8.62 -8.05 -24.96
N ASN A 55 7.94 -8.93 -24.19
CA ASN A 55 6.53 -9.26 -24.36
C ASN A 55 5.64 -8.08 -23.99
N THR A 56 6.12 -7.19 -23.10
CA THR A 56 5.57 -5.87 -22.80
C THR A 56 6.65 -4.79 -22.95
N ASP A 57 6.23 -3.54 -23.17
CA ASP A 57 7.15 -2.41 -23.29
C ASP A 57 7.33 -1.71 -21.93
N VAL A 58 6.31 -1.76 -21.09
CA VAL A 58 6.25 -1.14 -19.75
C VAL A 58 5.50 -2.05 -18.80
N MET A 59 5.91 -2.03 -17.56
CA MET A 59 5.26 -2.80 -16.49
C MET A 59 4.87 -1.87 -15.34
N GLY A 60 3.64 -1.97 -14.87
CA GLY A 60 3.22 -1.39 -13.60
C GLY A 60 3.92 -2.12 -12.45
N ALA A 61 4.56 -1.37 -11.57
CA ALA A 61 5.44 -1.94 -10.56
C ALA A 61 5.42 -1.12 -9.27
N TYR A 62 5.81 -1.73 -8.18
CA TYR A 62 6.11 -1.06 -6.92
C TYR A 62 7.62 -0.87 -6.78
N VAL A 63 8.06 0.35 -6.56
CA VAL A 63 9.50 0.68 -6.39
C VAL A 63 10.15 -0.10 -5.25
N SER A 64 9.37 -0.63 -4.34
CA SER A 64 9.81 -1.48 -3.24
C SER A 64 10.05 -2.95 -3.62
N ASN A 65 9.67 -3.39 -4.83
CA ASN A 65 9.71 -4.81 -5.21
C ASN A 65 10.43 -5.06 -6.55
N GLU A 66 9.80 -4.70 -7.68
CA GLU A 66 10.26 -5.08 -9.02
C GLU A 66 11.65 -4.52 -9.36
N PRO A 67 12.02 -3.26 -9.01
CA PRO A 67 13.34 -2.72 -9.29
C PRO A 67 14.47 -3.58 -8.71
N TYR A 68 14.35 -4.02 -7.45
CA TYR A 68 15.33 -4.91 -6.83
C TYR A 68 15.52 -6.21 -7.62
N ARG A 69 14.42 -6.84 -8.03
CA ARG A 69 14.44 -8.10 -8.79
C ARG A 69 15.02 -7.93 -10.20
N LEU A 70 14.85 -6.76 -10.83
CA LEU A 70 15.47 -6.44 -12.12
C LEU A 70 16.98 -6.23 -11.96
N GLU A 71 17.40 -5.56 -10.89
CA GLU A 71 18.83 -5.39 -10.55
C GLU A 71 19.51 -6.73 -10.29
N GLU A 72 18.90 -7.65 -9.54
CA GLU A 72 19.42 -9.01 -9.34
C GLU A 72 19.63 -9.77 -10.66
N LYS A 73 18.79 -9.48 -11.68
CA LYS A 73 18.90 -10.07 -13.02
C LYS A 73 19.86 -9.29 -13.94
N GLY A 74 20.44 -8.19 -13.48
CA GLY A 74 21.31 -7.33 -14.31
C GLY A 74 20.56 -6.62 -15.45
N PHE A 75 19.24 -6.47 -15.36
CA PHE A 75 18.43 -5.84 -16.38
C PHE A 75 18.36 -4.32 -16.17
N ALA A 76 18.75 -3.56 -17.20
CA ALA A 76 18.68 -2.11 -17.18
C ALA A 76 17.23 -1.65 -17.42
N TYR A 77 16.72 -0.79 -16.57
CA TYR A 77 15.36 -0.25 -16.63
C TYR A 77 15.34 1.26 -16.38
N HIS A 78 14.22 1.88 -16.66
CA HIS A 78 13.93 3.26 -16.32
C HIS A 78 12.61 3.35 -15.56
N ILE A 79 12.56 4.13 -14.49
CA ILE A 79 11.36 4.33 -13.69
C ILE A 79 10.69 5.64 -14.14
N LEU A 80 9.38 5.58 -14.36
CA LEU A 80 8.51 6.74 -14.54
C LEU A 80 7.64 6.85 -13.29
N ASP A 81 8.13 7.59 -12.30
CA ASP A 81 7.42 7.79 -11.03
C ASP A 81 6.44 8.98 -11.16
N PRO A 82 5.15 8.82 -10.88
CA PRO A 82 4.19 9.93 -10.87
C PRO A 82 4.61 11.10 -9.98
N ALA A 83 5.34 10.83 -8.89
CA ALA A 83 5.84 11.88 -8.00
C ALA A 83 6.78 12.87 -8.70
N ASP A 84 7.61 12.42 -9.64
CA ASP A 84 8.51 13.26 -10.44
C ASP A 84 7.75 14.23 -11.36
N TYR A 85 6.48 13.95 -11.61
CA TYR A 85 5.57 14.78 -12.42
C TYR A 85 4.60 15.60 -11.56
N GLY A 86 4.81 15.66 -10.24
CA GLY A 86 4.01 16.44 -9.31
C GLY A 86 2.77 15.71 -8.79
N PHE A 87 2.66 14.41 -9.01
CA PHE A 87 1.54 13.56 -8.57
C PHE A 87 1.94 12.62 -7.43
N ASP A 88 2.66 13.16 -6.44
CA ASP A 88 2.92 12.49 -5.16
C ASP A 88 1.62 12.41 -4.35
N LEU A 89 0.89 11.31 -4.54
CA LEU A 89 -0.41 11.04 -3.92
C LEU A 89 -0.33 9.77 -3.09
N TYR A 90 -1.35 9.54 -2.24
CA TYR A 90 -1.42 8.31 -1.45
C TYR A 90 -1.75 7.11 -2.34
N GLY A 91 -0.98 6.02 -2.20
CA GLY A 91 -1.28 4.70 -2.75
C GLY A 91 -2.16 3.90 -1.79
N ASP A 92 -1.71 3.77 -0.54
CA ASP A 92 -2.36 2.94 0.46
C ASP A 92 -2.81 3.77 1.67
N LEU A 93 -4.01 3.49 2.15
CA LEU A 93 -4.61 4.13 3.31
C LEU A 93 -5.28 3.09 4.21
N LEU A 94 -5.06 3.19 5.51
CA LEU A 94 -5.86 2.43 6.47
C LEU A 94 -7.24 3.06 6.58
N PHE A 95 -8.28 2.28 6.40
CA PHE A 95 -9.66 2.75 6.50
C PHE A 95 -10.56 1.77 7.24
N THR A 96 -11.68 2.28 7.73
CA THR A 96 -12.75 1.48 8.33
C THR A 96 -14.12 2.04 7.93
N SER A 97 -15.20 1.31 8.22
CA SER A 97 -16.54 1.81 7.97
C SER A 97 -16.97 2.82 9.06
N LYS A 98 -17.88 3.75 8.70
CA LYS A 98 -18.51 4.66 9.68
C LYS A 98 -19.31 3.87 10.73
N GLU A 99 -19.89 2.74 10.36
CA GLU A 99 -20.63 1.87 11.26
C GLU A 99 -19.70 1.22 12.30
N GLU A 100 -18.54 0.70 11.89
CA GLU A 100 -17.54 0.16 12.80
C GLU A 100 -17.04 1.22 13.79
N LEU A 101 -16.74 2.42 13.28
CA LEU A 101 -16.32 3.54 14.13
C LEU A 101 -17.40 3.93 15.14
N ARG A 102 -18.68 3.91 14.75
CA ARG A 102 -19.80 4.28 15.60
C ARG A 102 -20.09 3.22 16.68
N GLN A 103 -20.04 1.93 16.30
CA GLN A 103 -20.37 0.83 17.23
C GLN A 103 -19.18 0.47 18.14
N HIS A 104 -17.96 0.58 17.63
CA HIS A 104 -16.76 0.09 18.31
C HIS A 104 -15.59 1.11 18.26
N PRO A 105 -15.79 2.36 18.73
CA PRO A 105 -14.78 3.42 18.61
C PRO A 105 -13.45 3.06 19.29
N MET A 106 -13.52 2.38 20.43
CA MET A 106 -12.31 1.96 21.16
C MET A 106 -11.52 0.89 20.43
N ARG A 107 -12.19 -0.02 19.72
CA ARG A 107 -11.53 -1.03 18.88
C ARG A 107 -10.82 -0.37 17.70
N VAL A 108 -11.47 0.57 17.00
CA VAL A 108 -10.85 1.34 15.92
C VAL A 108 -9.62 2.07 16.41
N LYS A 109 -9.72 2.77 17.55
CA LYS A 109 -8.61 3.50 18.18
C LYS A 109 -7.45 2.56 18.55
N ALA A 110 -7.76 1.43 19.20
CA ALA A 110 -6.76 0.44 19.58
C ALA A 110 -6.06 -0.15 18.36
N PHE A 111 -6.81 -0.47 17.30
CA PHE A 111 -6.26 -1.00 16.06
C PHE A 111 -5.33 0.01 15.38
N CYS A 112 -5.76 1.26 15.20
CA CYS A 112 -4.90 2.31 14.64
C CYS A 112 -3.60 2.45 15.42
N LYS A 113 -3.69 2.51 16.77
CA LYS A 113 -2.51 2.64 17.64
C LYS A 113 -1.58 1.44 17.54
N ALA A 114 -2.12 0.23 17.53
CA ALA A 114 -1.33 -0.99 17.37
C ALA A 114 -0.62 -1.03 16.01
N THR A 115 -1.34 -0.68 14.94
CA THR A 115 -0.81 -0.59 13.59
C THR A 115 0.37 0.39 13.50
N LEU A 116 0.20 1.61 14.03
CA LEU A 116 1.27 2.62 14.01
C LEU A 116 2.50 2.15 14.78
N LYS A 117 2.32 1.67 16.02
CA LYS A 117 3.42 1.10 16.80
C LYS A 117 4.14 0.00 16.05
N GLY A 118 3.37 -0.72 15.34
CA GLY A 118 3.80 -1.78 14.57
C GLY A 118 4.71 -1.37 13.44
N TRP A 119 4.32 -0.49 12.64
CA TRP A 119 5.13 0.08 11.58
C TRP A 119 6.39 0.77 12.13
N GLU A 120 6.28 1.53 13.24
CA GLU A 120 7.42 2.14 13.92
C GLU A 120 8.46 1.08 14.33
N TYR A 121 8.00 -0.06 14.87
CA TYR A 121 8.88 -1.17 15.22
C TYR A 121 9.54 -1.75 13.96
N ALA A 122 8.77 -2.07 12.93
CA ALA A 122 9.28 -2.66 11.70
C ALA A 122 10.32 -1.76 11.03
N PHE A 123 10.07 -0.48 10.95
CA PHE A 123 10.99 0.49 10.35
C PHE A 123 12.24 0.76 11.19
N SER A 124 12.17 0.51 12.49
CA SER A 124 13.36 0.57 13.37
C SER A 124 14.13 -0.75 13.45
N HIS A 125 13.51 -1.88 13.05
CA HIS A 125 14.09 -3.22 13.12
C HIS A 125 13.91 -3.98 11.80
N ILE A 126 14.31 -3.37 10.67
CA ILE A 126 14.03 -3.88 9.31
C ILE A 126 14.56 -5.30 9.13
N GLU A 127 15.81 -5.58 9.51
CA GLU A 127 16.45 -6.88 9.33
C GLU A 127 15.76 -7.98 10.16
N GLU A 128 15.37 -7.67 11.39
CA GLU A 128 14.63 -8.59 12.27
C GLU A 128 13.24 -8.88 11.69
N THR A 129 12.53 -7.83 11.25
CA THR A 129 11.20 -7.93 10.65
C THR A 129 11.25 -8.72 9.34
N ALA A 130 12.21 -8.43 8.47
CA ALA A 130 12.44 -9.17 7.22
C ALA A 130 12.71 -10.65 7.49
N LYS A 131 13.54 -10.98 8.50
CA LYS A 131 13.80 -12.36 8.89
C LYS A 131 12.55 -13.07 9.42
N LEU A 132 11.72 -12.38 10.20
CA LEU A 132 10.44 -12.91 10.67
C LEU A 132 9.51 -13.23 9.50
N ILE A 133 9.36 -12.29 8.54
CA ILE A 133 8.56 -12.46 7.33
C ILE A 133 9.11 -13.63 6.52
N HIS A 134 10.41 -13.64 6.26
CA HIS A 134 11.06 -14.68 5.47
C HIS A 134 10.81 -16.08 6.04
N THR A 135 10.87 -16.25 7.37
CA THR A 135 10.75 -17.57 8.01
C THR A 135 9.32 -18.05 8.23
N LYS A 136 8.36 -17.13 8.39
CA LYS A 136 7.00 -17.49 8.80
C LYS A 136 5.91 -17.12 7.79
N TYR A 137 6.14 -16.11 6.93
CA TYR A 137 5.07 -15.50 6.16
C TYR A 137 5.42 -15.28 4.68
N ASN A 138 6.54 -15.84 4.22
CA ASN A 138 7.08 -15.64 2.87
C ASN A 138 6.34 -16.48 1.82
N THR A 139 5.10 -16.16 1.57
CA THR A 139 4.27 -16.85 0.56
C THR A 139 4.69 -16.54 -0.87
N GLN A 140 5.42 -15.45 -1.08
CA GLN A 140 5.91 -15.01 -2.40
C GLN A 140 7.32 -15.53 -2.71
N ASN A 141 7.93 -16.32 -1.83
CA ASN A 141 9.29 -16.85 -1.97
C ASN A 141 10.35 -15.76 -2.24
N LYS A 142 10.20 -14.58 -1.64
CA LYS A 142 11.20 -13.51 -1.72
C LYS A 142 12.48 -13.90 -0.98
N SER A 143 13.64 -13.45 -1.48
CA SER A 143 14.88 -13.56 -0.71
C SER A 143 14.85 -12.67 0.54
N LEU A 144 15.69 -12.98 1.53
CA LEU A 144 15.79 -12.13 2.72
C LEU A 144 16.25 -10.71 2.35
N ASP A 145 17.19 -10.60 1.40
CA ASP A 145 17.70 -9.31 0.94
C ASP A 145 16.64 -8.49 0.21
N ALA A 146 15.76 -9.14 -0.57
CA ALA A 146 14.59 -8.48 -1.18
C ALA A 146 13.65 -7.90 -0.12
N LEU A 147 13.37 -8.65 0.96
CA LEU A 147 12.52 -8.18 2.05
C LEU A 147 13.17 -7.02 2.84
N VAL A 148 14.49 -7.06 3.04
CA VAL A 148 15.24 -5.95 3.65
C VAL A 148 15.20 -4.71 2.75
N TYR A 149 15.40 -4.87 1.45
CA TYR A 149 15.27 -3.79 0.48
C TYR A 149 13.87 -3.16 0.54
N GLU A 150 12.83 -3.99 0.48
CA GLU A 150 11.43 -3.55 0.57
C GLU A 150 11.18 -2.74 1.85
N GLY A 151 11.61 -3.23 3.01
CA GLY A 151 11.48 -2.51 4.28
C GLY A 151 12.18 -1.14 4.28
N ARG A 152 13.36 -1.03 3.66
CA ARG A 152 14.10 0.24 3.53
C ARG A 152 13.38 1.23 2.63
N VAL A 153 12.86 0.76 1.51
CA VAL A 153 12.11 1.61 0.56
C VAL A 153 10.80 2.07 1.19
N LEU A 154 10.03 1.18 1.81
CA LEU A 154 8.79 1.53 2.50
C LEU A 154 9.02 2.56 3.61
N LYS A 155 10.10 2.40 4.40
CA LYS A 155 10.49 3.39 5.41
C LYS A 155 10.72 4.77 4.82
N LYS A 156 11.38 4.86 3.66
CA LYS A 156 11.63 6.14 2.95
C LYS A 156 10.32 6.82 2.58
N TYR A 157 9.33 6.07 2.07
CA TYR A 157 8.03 6.63 1.69
C TYR A 157 7.12 6.92 2.88
N ALA A 158 7.27 6.19 3.99
CA ALA A 158 6.49 6.40 5.21
C ALA A 158 6.88 7.67 5.99
N TYR A 159 8.15 8.11 5.88
CA TYR A 159 8.68 9.26 6.61
C TYR A 159 9.15 10.37 5.66
N VAL A 160 8.29 10.77 4.72
CA VAL A 160 8.57 11.91 3.84
C VAL A 160 8.49 13.21 4.65
N ASP A 161 9.46 14.11 4.45
CA ASP A 161 9.50 15.46 5.05
C ASP A 161 9.43 15.49 6.59
N ASN A 162 9.87 14.44 7.28
CA ASN A 162 9.78 14.28 8.74
C ASN A 162 8.34 14.31 9.29
N ILE A 163 7.36 14.03 8.45
CA ILE A 163 5.97 13.88 8.89
C ILE A 163 5.83 12.60 9.73
N ALA A 164 5.09 12.70 10.83
CA ALA A 164 4.85 11.55 11.69
C ALA A 164 4.08 10.46 10.96
N LEU A 165 4.46 9.21 11.21
CA LEU A 165 3.76 8.04 10.68
C LEU A 165 2.27 8.09 11.01
N GLY A 166 1.42 7.78 10.03
CA GLY A 166 -0.03 7.81 10.17
C GLY A 166 -0.66 9.20 10.04
N HIS A 167 0.14 10.25 9.84
CA HIS A 167 -0.41 11.56 9.50
C HIS A 167 -0.95 11.56 8.07
N VAL A 168 -2.17 12.04 7.90
CA VAL A 168 -2.81 12.18 6.60
C VAL A 168 -2.92 13.66 6.22
N ASP A 169 -2.24 14.06 5.17
CA ASP A 169 -2.36 15.41 4.61
C ASP A 169 -3.70 15.55 3.87
N ILE A 170 -4.57 16.37 4.42
CA ILE A 170 -5.90 16.64 3.85
C ILE A 170 -5.81 17.25 2.43
N ASN A 171 -4.76 17.99 2.12
CA ASN A 171 -4.60 18.57 0.79
C ASN A 171 -4.24 17.51 -0.25
N LYS A 172 -3.45 16.50 0.12
CA LYS A 172 -3.23 15.33 -0.77
C LYS A 172 -4.55 14.59 -1.04
N LEU A 173 -5.38 14.37 -0.02
CA LEU A 173 -6.70 13.75 -0.22
C LEU A 173 -7.63 14.60 -1.10
N ARG A 174 -7.64 15.92 -0.91
CA ARG A 174 -8.41 16.83 -1.77
C ARG A 174 -7.95 16.74 -3.23
N ARG A 175 -6.64 16.74 -3.47
CA ARG A 175 -6.09 16.58 -4.83
C ARG A 175 -6.49 15.25 -5.47
N ILE A 176 -6.50 14.15 -4.73
CA ILE A 176 -6.98 12.85 -5.21
C ILE A 176 -8.46 12.96 -5.61
N ALA A 177 -9.29 13.52 -4.73
CA ALA A 177 -10.72 13.70 -4.99
C ALA A 177 -10.98 14.62 -6.19
N ASP A 178 -10.24 15.73 -6.32
CA ASP A 178 -10.34 16.63 -7.48
C ASP A 178 -10.00 15.93 -8.79
N ILE A 179 -8.97 15.09 -8.81
CA ILE A 179 -8.60 14.29 -9.98
C ILE A 179 -9.73 13.34 -10.34
N TYR A 180 -10.28 12.58 -9.40
CA TYR A 180 -11.38 11.66 -9.65
C TYR A 180 -12.66 12.39 -10.07
N PHE A 181 -12.91 13.58 -9.53
CA PHE A 181 -14.02 14.43 -9.97
C PHE A 181 -13.87 14.88 -11.43
N ILE A 182 -12.68 15.38 -11.79
CA ILE A 182 -12.38 15.79 -13.18
C ILE A 182 -12.54 14.64 -14.16
N LEU A 183 -12.22 13.41 -13.72
CA LEU A 183 -12.39 12.19 -14.51
C LEU A 183 -13.84 11.67 -14.55
N GLY A 184 -14.76 12.32 -13.81
CA GLY A 184 -16.16 11.89 -13.73
C GLY A 184 -16.37 10.59 -12.92
N LEU A 185 -15.40 10.20 -12.08
CA LEU A 185 -15.47 8.98 -11.26
C LEU A 185 -16.17 9.19 -9.94
N ILE A 186 -16.24 10.44 -9.46
CA ILE A 186 -16.98 10.83 -8.25
C ILE A 186 -17.77 12.12 -8.51
N GLU A 187 -18.82 12.33 -7.72
CA GLU A 187 -19.60 13.55 -7.73
C GLU A 187 -18.91 14.65 -6.91
N LYS A 188 -19.20 15.91 -7.19
CA LYS A 188 -18.55 17.07 -6.55
C LYS A 188 -18.82 17.22 -5.04
N ASP A 189 -19.83 16.56 -4.52
CA ASP A 189 -20.32 16.71 -3.13
C ASP A 189 -19.54 15.89 -2.09
N TYR A 190 -18.27 15.57 -2.35
CA TYR A 190 -17.43 14.88 -1.36
C TYR A 190 -17.00 15.84 -0.24
N LYS A 191 -17.12 15.38 1.01
CA LYS A 191 -16.66 16.07 2.20
C LYS A 191 -15.46 15.33 2.78
N ILE A 192 -14.26 15.78 2.42
CA ILE A 192 -13.00 15.13 2.87
C ILE A 192 -12.91 15.11 4.40
N ASP A 193 -13.36 16.17 5.07
CA ASP A 193 -13.33 16.25 6.53
C ASP A 193 -14.19 15.15 7.21
N ASP A 194 -15.22 14.64 6.53
CA ASP A 194 -16.10 13.58 7.04
C ASP A 194 -15.51 12.18 6.96
N ILE A 195 -14.37 12.01 6.27
CA ILE A 195 -13.69 10.72 6.10
C ILE A 195 -12.40 10.62 6.88
N LEU A 196 -11.91 11.71 7.47
CA LEU A 196 -10.70 11.68 8.27
C LEU A 196 -11.00 11.26 9.70
N TYR A 197 -10.26 10.26 10.17
CA TYR A 197 -10.22 9.89 11.56
C TYR A 197 -9.11 10.69 12.27
N THR A 198 -9.48 11.56 13.21
CA THR A 198 -8.56 12.51 13.87
C THR A 198 -8.21 12.16 15.32
N ASP A 199 -8.80 11.13 15.90
CA ASP A 199 -8.67 10.80 17.33
C ASP A 199 -7.48 9.86 17.64
N ILE A 200 -6.36 9.99 16.89
CA ILE A 200 -5.15 9.16 17.08
C ILE A 200 -4.29 9.65 18.25
N GLU A 201 -4.49 10.87 18.74
CA GLU A 201 -3.54 11.55 19.66
C GLU A 201 -3.61 11.11 21.14
N ASP A 202 -4.50 10.20 21.53
CA ASP A 202 -4.54 9.77 22.92
C ASP A 202 -3.37 8.84 23.26
N LYS A 203 -2.45 9.35 24.06
CA LYS A 203 -1.24 8.67 24.56
C LYS A 203 -1.53 7.59 25.62
N THR A 204 -2.79 7.27 25.89
CA THR A 204 -3.14 6.24 26.89
C THR A 204 -3.04 4.86 26.28
N LYS A 205 -2.60 3.88 27.08
CA LYS A 205 -2.65 2.46 26.67
C LYS A 205 -4.10 2.08 26.38
N PRO A 206 -4.38 1.34 25.29
CA PRO A 206 -5.73 0.85 25.06
C PRO A 206 -6.15 0.00 26.27
N VAL A 207 -7.24 0.41 26.89
CA VAL A 207 -7.88 -0.39 27.95
C VAL A 207 -9.00 -1.14 27.26
N PHE A 208 -8.80 -2.43 27.05
CA PHE A 208 -9.86 -3.30 26.54
C PHE A 208 -10.88 -3.53 27.64
N SER A 209 -12.16 -3.50 27.30
CA SER A 209 -13.21 -3.96 28.17
C SER A 209 -13.11 -5.47 28.42
N GLN A 210 -13.75 -5.97 29.47
CA GLN A 210 -13.79 -7.42 29.73
C GLN A 210 -14.42 -8.19 28.57
N GLU A 211 -15.39 -7.62 27.88
CA GLU A 211 -16.04 -8.21 26.72
C GLU A 211 -15.11 -8.25 25.51
N GLU A 212 -14.31 -7.21 25.28
CA GLU A 212 -13.31 -7.17 24.20
C GLU A 212 -12.17 -8.16 24.47
N LEU A 213 -11.73 -8.30 25.71
CA LEU A 213 -10.74 -9.31 26.11
C LEU A 213 -11.28 -10.71 25.93
N ALA A 214 -12.54 -10.98 26.33
CA ALA A 214 -13.19 -12.26 26.10
C ALA A 214 -13.33 -12.57 24.60
N TRP A 215 -13.71 -11.56 23.81
CA TRP A 215 -13.77 -11.70 22.35
C TRP A 215 -12.41 -12.05 21.73
N ILE A 216 -11.31 -11.38 22.16
CA ILE A 216 -9.94 -11.69 21.73
C ILE A 216 -9.54 -13.12 22.13
N GLU A 217 -9.96 -13.57 23.31
CA GLU A 217 -9.69 -14.94 23.78
C GLU A 217 -10.44 -16.02 23.00
N GLU A 218 -11.67 -15.73 22.56
CA GLU A 218 -12.47 -16.65 21.75
C GLU A 218 -12.10 -16.65 20.27
N HIS A 219 -11.55 -15.54 19.75
CA HIS A 219 -11.23 -15.37 18.34
C HIS A 219 -9.73 -15.43 18.10
N THR A 220 -9.18 -16.63 18.17
CA THR A 220 -7.77 -16.90 17.84
C THR A 220 -7.43 -16.69 16.37
N LEU A 221 -8.44 -16.52 15.51
CA LEU A 221 -8.32 -16.32 14.07
C LEU A 221 -9.03 -15.04 13.64
N ILE A 222 -8.28 -14.03 13.22
CA ILE A 222 -8.83 -12.82 12.60
C ILE A 222 -8.79 -13.01 11.09
N LYS A 223 -9.97 -13.03 10.45
CA LYS A 223 -10.08 -13.04 8.98
C LYS A 223 -10.01 -11.64 8.45
N VAL A 224 -9.00 -11.34 7.67
CA VAL A 224 -8.86 -10.07 6.95
C VAL A 224 -9.29 -10.28 5.52
N GLY A 225 -10.25 -9.45 5.06
CA GLY A 225 -10.63 -9.42 3.66
C GLY A 225 -9.51 -8.77 2.85
N VAL A 226 -8.96 -9.51 1.90
CA VAL A 226 -8.01 -9.00 0.90
C VAL A 226 -8.68 -9.04 -0.47
N ASN A 227 -8.26 -8.16 -1.37
CA ASN A 227 -8.74 -8.20 -2.75
C ASN A 227 -8.50 -9.60 -3.34
N LYS A 228 -9.53 -10.18 -3.99
CA LYS A 228 -9.50 -11.52 -4.58
C LYS A 228 -8.40 -11.74 -5.61
N ASP A 229 -7.89 -10.64 -6.19
CA ASP A 229 -6.85 -10.66 -7.22
C ASP A 229 -5.44 -10.79 -6.62
N TYR A 230 -5.29 -10.55 -5.30
CA TYR A 230 -4.08 -10.91 -4.56
C TYR A 230 -4.18 -12.38 -4.15
N ARG A 231 -3.65 -13.28 -4.95
CA ARG A 231 -3.74 -14.72 -4.74
C ARG A 231 -3.01 -15.14 -3.46
N ASN A 232 -3.80 -15.70 -2.52
CA ASN A 232 -3.33 -16.55 -1.42
C ASN A 232 -2.66 -15.86 -0.22
N ILE A 233 -3.32 -14.87 0.40
CA ILE A 233 -2.96 -14.52 1.77
C ILE A 233 -3.99 -15.13 2.72
N ARG A 234 -3.62 -16.25 3.31
CA ARG A 234 -4.31 -16.85 4.45
C ARG A 234 -3.45 -16.58 5.68
N LEU A 235 -3.83 -15.56 6.46
CA LEU A 235 -3.21 -15.28 7.74
C LEU A 235 -3.95 -16.09 8.82
N GLU A 236 -3.34 -17.16 9.25
CA GLU A 236 -3.71 -17.83 10.49
C GLU A 236 -2.82 -17.25 11.60
N MET A 237 -3.43 -16.50 12.51
CA MET A 237 -2.71 -15.95 13.65
C MET A 237 -2.98 -16.80 14.87
N ASP A 238 -1.94 -17.45 15.37
CA ASP A 238 -1.96 -18.08 16.69
C ASP A 238 -1.73 -16.99 17.73
N VAL A 239 -2.77 -16.60 18.44
CA VAL A 239 -2.75 -15.48 19.38
C VAL A 239 -2.19 -15.96 20.71
N ASP A 240 -0.86 -15.90 20.85
CA ASP A 240 -0.18 -16.04 22.14
C ASP A 240 -0.21 -14.69 22.88
N LYS A 241 -0.73 -14.69 24.10
CA LYS A 241 -1.00 -13.49 24.92
C LYS A 241 0.21 -12.53 25.06
N GLU A 242 1.44 -13.04 25.06
CA GLU A 242 2.65 -12.21 25.10
C GLU A 242 3.04 -11.62 23.72
N LYS A 243 2.45 -12.13 22.63
CA LYS A 243 2.76 -11.75 21.26
C LYS A 243 1.71 -10.88 20.58
N VAL A 244 0.55 -10.65 21.22
CA VAL A 244 -0.54 -9.81 20.65
C VAL A 244 -0.03 -8.41 20.30
N GLU A 245 0.90 -7.88 21.07
CA GLU A 245 1.55 -6.61 20.73
C GLU A 245 2.45 -6.69 19.47
N LYS A 246 2.90 -7.89 19.08
CA LYS A 246 3.81 -8.10 17.93
C LYS A 246 3.13 -8.63 16.67
N VAL A 247 1.95 -9.20 16.75
CA VAL A 247 1.31 -9.99 15.68
C VAL A 247 0.29 -9.21 14.86
N LEU A 248 -0.30 -8.14 15.39
CA LEU A 248 -1.16 -7.21 14.61
C LEU A 248 -0.42 -6.49 13.47
N PHE A 249 0.82 -6.81 13.28
CA PHE A 249 1.83 -6.18 12.46
C PHE A 249 1.84 -6.55 10.99
N LEU A 250 1.42 -7.76 10.66
CA LEU A 250 1.69 -8.33 9.34
C LEU A 250 0.60 -8.11 8.31
N ILE A 251 -0.53 -7.57 8.72
CA ILE A 251 -1.73 -7.46 7.89
C ILE A 251 -1.64 -6.30 6.88
N LEU A 252 -0.68 -5.38 7.04
CA LEU A 252 -0.62 -4.13 6.27
C LEU A 252 0.58 -4.00 5.32
N ILE A 253 1.36 -5.07 5.12
CA ILE A 253 2.55 -5.05 4.25
C ILE A 253 2.26 -5.75 2.91
N LEU A 254 1.11 -5.49 2.31
CA LEU A 254 0.85 -6.00 0.97
C LEU A 254 0.52 -4.89 0.02
#